data_165a691928eb4af96ccd3f5f12619b7b
#
_entry.id   165a691928eb4af96ccd3f5f12619b7b
#
_cell.length_a   1.000
_cell.length_b   1.000
_cell.length_c   1.000
_cell.angle_alpha   90.00
_cell.angle_beta   90.00
_cell.angle_gamma   90.00
#
_symmetry.space_group_name_H-M   'P 1'
#
loop_
_entity.id
_entity.type
_entity.pdbx_description
1 polymer ?
#
loop_
_entity_poly.entity_id
_entity_poly.type
_entity_poly.pdbx_seq_one_letter_code
_entity_poly.pdbx_strand_id
1 'polypeptide(L)'
;GIERGCLSCAPRRSVPTNPGCLGEAALATEPDIKQVFITGVTDDKVPTFERTLYIIRKKIENRVAQLGAQHPEMPINDFYVCSLSSKSIIYKGMLSSLQLRQYYPDLTNNYFTSGLAIVHSRFSTNTFPTWSLAQPFRMVAHNGEINTIRGNRGWMKARESVLSSETLGDIRNISPIIQPGMSDSASLDNVFEFFVMSGLSLPHAMSIMIPESFNDKNPISE
;
A
#
# COMPACT_ATOMS: atom_id res chain seq x y z
N GLY A 1 -0.53 28.72 6.36
CA GLY A 1 0.01 28.95 5.02
C GLY A 1 1.04 27.88 4.72
N ILE A 2 0.70 26.90 3.92
CA ILE A 2 1.68 25.92 3.39
C ILE A 2 2.39 26.69 2.28
N GLU A 3 3.63 27.09 2.49
CA GLU A 3 4.49 27.53 1.41
C GLU A 3 4.57 26.40 0.38
N ARG A 4 4.22 26.72 -0.86
CA ARG A 4 4.21 25.82 -1.99
C ARG A 4 5.64 25.48 -2.39
N GLY A 5 6.24 24.48 -1.73
CA GLY A 5 7.37 23.78 -2.30
C GLY A 5 6.92 23.18 -3.64
N CYS A 6 7.52 23.59 -4.72
CA CYS A 6 7.19 23.10 -6.05
C CYS A 6 7.54 21.60 -6.14
N LEU A 7 6.54 20.73 -6.07
CA LEU A 7 6.69 19.33 -6.44
C LEU A 7 6.79 19.30 -7.97
N SER A 8 7.96 19.02 -8.53
CA SER A 8 8.08 18.71 -9.95
C SER A 8 7.83 17.23 -10.17
N CYS A 9 6.86 16.92 -11.03
CA CYS A 9 6.60 15.56 -11.48
C CYS A 9 7.47 15.28 -12.71
N ALA A 10 8.43 14.39 -12.59
CA ALA A 10 9.22 13.91 -13.71
C ALA A 10 8.39 12.97 -14.61
N PRO A 11 8.81 12.69 -15.85
CA PRO A 11 8.03 11.92 -16.80
C PRO A 11 7.73 10.51 -16.28
N ARG A 12 6.55 9.99 -16.65
CA ARG A 12 6.17 8.60 -16.42
C ARG A 12 7.05 7.69 -17.26
N ARG A 13 7.55 6.64 -16.62
CA ARG A 13 8.26 5.54 -17.29
C ARG A 13 7.36 4.29 -17.23
N SER A 14 7.22 3.59 -18.34
CA SER A 14 6.73 2.20 -18.30
C SER A 14 7.79 1.34 -17.64
N VAL A 15 7.38 0.53 -16.68
CA VAL A 15 8.29 -0.45 -16.07
C VAL A 15 8.50 -1.58 -17.08
N PRO A 16 9.75 -1.95 -17.42
CA PRO A 16 10.00 -3.07 -18.29
C PRO A 16 9.48 -4.36 -17.63
N THR A 17 8.71 -5.13 -18.39
CA THR A 17 8.18 -6.43 -17.97
C THR A 17 8.39 -7.47 -19.07
N ASN A 18 8.41 -8.73 -18.69
CA ASN A 18 8.49 -9.87 -19.63
C ASN A 18 7.27 -10.78 -19.45
N PRO A 19 6.17 -10.52 -20.17
CA PRO A 19 4.94 -11.30 -20.05
C PRO A 19 5.10 -12.76 -20.51
N GLY A 20 6.13 -13.10 -21.26
CA GLY A 20 6.38 -14.46 -21.76
C GLY A 20 6.60 -15.53 -20.68
N CYS A 21 6.84 -15.11 -19.42
CA CYS A 21 6.95 -16.02 -18.29
C CYS A 21 5.62 -16.25 -17.53
N LEU A 22 4.54 -15.54 -17.91
CA LEU A 22 3.25 -15.59 -17.22
C LEU A 22 2.42 -16.80 -17.63
N GLY A 23 1.63 -17.33 -16.69
CA GLY A 23 0.55 -18.25 -17.00
C GLY A 23 -0.70 -17.50 -17.52
N GLU A 24 -1.60 -18.22 -18.16
CA GLU A 24 -2.79 -17.67 -18.84
C GLU A 24 -3.61 -16.71 -17.96
N ALA A 25 -3.90 -17.10 -16.72
CA ALA A 25 -4.71 -16.29 -15.80
C ALA A 25 -4.01 -14.96 -15.41
N ALA A 26 -2.70 -14.99 -15.22
CA ALA A 26 -1.92 -13.80 -14.92
C ALA A 26 -1.80 -12.88 -16.14
N LEU A 27 -1.60 -13.47 -17.32
CA LEU A 27 -1.49 -12.74 -18.59
C LEU A 27 -2.82 -12.06 -18.96
N ALA A 28 -3.94 -12.75 -18.75
CA ALA A 28 -5.27 -12.20 -19.07
C ALA A 28 -5.64 -10.94 -18.24
N THR A 29 -4.97 -10.73 -17.12
CA THR A 29 -5.22 -9.62 -16.18
C THR A 29 -3.98 -8.78 -15.93
N GLU A 30 -2.95 -8.90 -16.78
CA GLU A 30 -1.71 -8.16 -16.65
C GLU A 30 -1.96 -6.64 -16.65
N PRO A 31 -1.50 -5.91 -15.63
CA PRO A 31 -1.67 -4.47 -15.59
C PRO A 31 -0.61 -3.74 -16.44
N ASP A 32 -0.95 -2.55 -16.93
CA ASP A 32 0.04 -1.60 -17.45
C ASP A 32 0.78 -0.92 -16.30
N ILE A 33 2.03 -1.28 -16.08
CA ILE A 33 2.82 -0.84 -14.93
C ILE A 33 3.60 0.42 -15.28
N LYS A 34 3.30 1.50 -14.56
CA LYS A 34 3.98 2.80 -14.72
C LYS A 34 4.73 3.17 -13.45
N GLN A 35 5.88 3.77 -13.63
CA GLN A 35 6.65 4.42 -12.56
C GLN A 35 6.58 5.93 -12.72
N VAL A 36 6.32 6.61 -11.61
CA VAL A 36 6.29 8.08 -11.53
C VAL A 36 7.38 8.52 -10.57
N PHE A 37 8.15 9.52 -10.97
CA PHE A 37 9.18 10.13 -10.15
C PHE A 37 8.68 11.45 -9.61
N ILE A 38 8.75 11.64 -8.31
CA ILE A 38 8.37 12.87 -7.63
C ILE A 38 9.59 13.37 -6.88
N THR A 39 9.99 14.60 -7.15
CA THR A 39 11.06 15.28 -6.42
C THR A 39 10.45 16.16 -5.34
N GLY A 40 11.04 16.11 -4.16
CA GLY A 40 10.68 16.95 -3.01
C GLY A 40 11.87 17.78 -2.54
N VAL A 41 11.62 18.76 -1.71
CA VAL A 41 12.68 19.51 -1.01
C VAL A 41 13.31 18.59 0.02
N THR A 42 14.62 18.40 -0.06
CA THR A 42 15.36 17.33 0.60
C THR A 42 16.03 17.73 1.92
N ASP A 43 15.69 18.84 2.52
CA ASP A 43 16.27 19.20 3.82
C ASP A 43 15.51 18.53 4.97
N ASP A 44 16.21 17.73 5.79
CA ASP A 44 15.87 17.17 7.12
C ASP A 44 14.41 16.74 7.40
N LYS A 45 13.57 16.71 6.35
CA LYS A 45 12.14 16.50 6.42
C LYS A 45 11.67 15.21 5.74
N VAL A 46 12.52 14.17 5.72
CA VAL A 46 12.16 12.88 5.11
C VAL A 46 10.82 12.33 5.63
N PRO A 47 10.51 12.38 6.94
CA PRO A 47 9.18 11.96 7.42
C PRO A 47 8.04 12.79 6.82
N THR A 48 8.26 14.09 6.61
CA THR A 48 7.28 14.99 5.99
C THR A 48 7.09 14.67 4.51
N PHE A 49 8.16 14.31 3.80
CA PHE A 49 8.08 13.91 2.40
C PHE A 49 7.32 12.58 2.23
N GLU A 50 7.59 11.56 3.05
CA GLU A 50 6.81 10.31 3.05
C GLU A 50 5.31 10.54 3.30
N ARG A 51 4.96 11.40 4.26
CA ARG A 51 3.56 11.80 4.50
C ARG A 51 2.94 12.50 3.29
N THR A 52 3.70 13.35 2.63
CA THR A 52 3.25 14.02 1.40
C THR A 52 2.97 13.00 0.30
N LEU A 53 3.86 12.03 0.10
CA LEU A 53 3.67 10.94 -0.86
C LEU A 53 2.45 10.08 -0.50
N TYR A 54 2.26 9.75 0.77
CA TYR A 54 1.08 9.06 1.26
C TYR A 54 -0.22 9.80 0.91
N ILE A 55 -0.28 11.11 1.20
CA ILE A 55 -1.45 11.95 0.90
C ILE A 55 -1.70 12.03 -0.61
N ILE A 56 -0.64 12.21 -1.42
CA ILE A 56 -0.73 12.23 -2.88
C ILE A 56 -1.33 10.92 -3.38
N ARG A 57 -0.81 9.79 -2.93
CA ARG A 57 -1.30 8.47 -3.30
C ARG A 57 -2.79 8.30 -2.96
N LYS A 58 -3.19 8.59 -1.74
CA LYS A 58 -4.59 8.49 -1.31
C LYS A 58 -5.52 9.37 -2.14
N LYS A 59 -5.10 10.59 -2.47
CA LYS A 59 -5.87 11.49 -3.34
C LYS A 59 -5.98 10.95 -4.76
N ILE A 60 -4.93 10.34 -5.31
CA ILE A 60 -4.97 9.72 -6.63
C ILE A 60 -5.94 8.53 -6.62
N GLU A 61 -5.82 7.62 -5.66
CA GLU A 61 -6.69 6.45 -5.50
C GLU A 61 -8.17 6.87 -5.40
N ASN A 62 -8.47 7.88 -4.56
CA ASN A 62 -9.81 8.43 -4.40
C ASN A 62 -10.32 9.10 -5.69
N ARG A 63 -9.48 9.85 -6.39
CA ARG A 63 -9.87 10.51 -7.64
C ARG A 63 -10.18 9.50 -8.74
N VAL A 64 -9.38 8.44 -8.85
CA VAL A 64 -9.61 7.35 -9.80
C VAL A 64 -10.92 6.61 -9.49
N ALA A 65 -11.18 6.32 -8.21
CA ALA A 65 -12.45 5.70 -7.78
C ALA A 65 -13.66 6.59 -8.13
N GLN A 66 -13.57 7.90 -7.93
CA GLN A 66 -14.61 8.85 -8.32
C GLN A 66 -14.84 8.89 -9.83
N LEU A 67 -13.75 8.90 -10.62
CA LEU A 67 -13.84 8.88 -12.08
C LEU A 67 -14.51 7.59 -12.58
N GLY A 68 -14.15 6.44 -12.03
CA GLY A 68 -14.79 5.16 -12.36
C GLY A 68 -16.27 5.15 -12.03
N ALA A 69 -16.68 5.77 -10.92
CA ALA A 69 -18.09 5.89 -10.56
C ALA A 69 -18.86 6.87 -11.47
N GLN A 70 -18.21 7.93 -11.95
CA GLN A 70 -18.81 8.93 -12.87
C GLN A 70 -18.85 8.45 -14.32
N HIS A 71 -17.96 7.55 -14.70
CA HIS A 71 -17.77 7.07 -16.06
C HIS A 71 -17.76 5.54 -16.10
N PRO A 72 -18.90 4.88 -15.85
CA PRO A 72 -18.98 3.42 -15.83
C PRO A 72 -18.66 2.77 -17.19
N GLU A 73 -18.69 3.52 -18.27
CA GLU A 73 -18.24 3.11 -19.61
C GLU A 73 -16.70 3.01 -19.73
N MET A 74 -15.96 3.65 -18.85
CA MET A 74 -14.50 3.52 -18.79
C MET A 74 -14.12 2.38 -17.84
N PRO A 75 -13.48 1.32 -18.33
CA PRO A 75 -13.06 0.21 -17.48
C PRO A 75 -11.84 0.63 -16.64
N ILE A 76 -12.04 1.49 -15.65
CA ILE A 76 -11.01 1.82 -14.64
C ILE A 76 -11.06 0.72 -13.56
N ASN A 77 -10.87 -0.52 -13.97
CA ASN A 77 -10.83 -1.65 -13.07
C ASN A 77 -9.40 -1.82 -12.56
N ASP A 78 -9.28 -2.16 -11.28
CA ASP A 78 -8.04 -2.59 -10.64
C ASP A 78 -6.88 -1.56 -10.63
N PHE A 79 -7.18 -0.27 -10.74
CA PHE A 79 -6.15 0.74 -10.50
C PHE A 79 -5.68 0.69 -9.03
N TYR A 80 -4.39 0.58 -8.84
CA TYR A 80 -3.80 0.74 -7.52
C TYR A 80 -2.37 1.25 -7.60
N VAL A 81 -1.90 1.87 -6.53
CA VAL A 81 -0.52 2.31 -6.39
C VAL A 81 0.23 1.29 -5.52
N CYS A 82 1.11 0.52 -6.14
CA CYS A 82 1.89 -0.53 -5.50
C CYS A 82 2.76 0.02 -4.37
N SER A 83 3.52 1.05 -4.67
CA SER A 83 4.31 1.82 -3.70
C SER A 83 4.48 3.25 -4.20
N LEU A 84 4.55 4.21 -3.28
CA LEU A 84 4.95 5.58 -3.53
C LEU A 84 5.73 6.06 -2.29
N SER A 85 7.04 5.89 -2.32
CA SER A 85 7.93 6.11 -1.19
C SER A 85 9.32 6.49 -1.66
N SER A 86 10.04 7.29 -0.88
CA SER A 86 11.45 7.57 -1.08
C SER A 86 12.38 6.53 -0.43
N LYS A 87 11.80 5.57 0.31
CA LYS A 87 12.56 4.59 1.11
C LYS A 87 12.45 3.16 0.61
N SER A 88 11.34 2.82 -0.05
CA SER A 88 11.05 1.46 -0.46
C SER A 88 10.42 1.41 -1.84
N ILE A 89 10.64 0.31 -2.54
CA ILE A 89 9.99 -0.02 -3.80
C ILE A 89 9.44 -1.43 -3.72
N ILE A 90 8.28 -1.66 -4.30
CA ILE A 90 7.60 -2.96 -4.26
C ILE A 90 7.45 -3.49 -5.69
N TYR A 91 7.99 -4.67 -5.92
CA TYR A 91 7.76 -5.47 -7.11
C TYR A 91 6.88 -6.65 -6.72
N LYS A 92 5.71 -6.74 -7.31
CA LYS A 92 4.74 -7.80 -6.99
C LYS A 92 3.83 -8.11 -8.16
N GLY A 93 3.13 -9.23 -8.09
CA GLY A 93 2.17 -9.63 -9.11
C GLY A 93 1.66 -11.04 -8.91
N MET A 94 0.88 -11.52 -9.87
CA MET A 94 0.44 -12.91 -9.92
C MET A 94 1.60 -13.80 -10.45
N LEU A 95 2.65 -13.90 -9.66
CA LEU A 95 3.95 -14.47 -10.02
C LEU A 95 4.36 -15.53 -8.99
N SER A 96 4.93 -16.60 -9.45
CA SER A 96 5.73 -17.47 -8.58
C SER A 96 7.07 -16.80 -8.24
N SER A 97 7.77 -17.31 -7.23
CA SER A 97 9.08 -16.78 -6.83
C SER A 97 10.12 -16.82 -7.97
N LEU A 98 10.06 -17.81 -8.84
CA LEU A 98 10.96 -17.93 -9.97
C LEU A 98 10.61 -16.95 -11.10
N GLN A 99 9.33 -16.68 -11.31
CA GLN A 99 8.86 -15.75 -12.32
C GLN A 99 9.17 -14.29 -11.99
N LEU A 100 9.27 -13.92 -10.71
CA LEU A 100 9.46 -12.54 -10.30
C LEU A 100 10.66 -11.87 -10.99
N ARG A 101 11.82 -12.52 -11.01
CA ARG A 101 13.03 -11.99 -11.66
C ARG A 101 12.96 -12.06 -13.19
N GLN A 102 12.19 -13.01 -13.73
CA GLN A 102 11.99 -13.13 -15.17
C GLN A 102 11.05 -12.05 -15.68
N TYR A 103 10.01 -11.76 -14.89
CA TYR A 103 9.00 -10.76 -15.24
C TYR A 103 9.51 -9.32 -15.08
N TYR A 104 10.29 -9.03 -14.02
CA TYR A 104 10.87 -7.72 -13.77
C TYR A 104 12.40 -7.71 -14.03
N PRO A 105 12.85 -7.37 -15.25
CA PRO A 105 14.28 -7.31 -15.57
C PRO A 105 15.07 -6.35 -14.67
N ASP A 106 14.45 -5.31 -14.14
CA ASP A 106 15.07 -4.39 -13.20
C ASP A 106 15.73 -5.12 -12.00
N LEU A 107 15.14 -6.24 -11.54
CA LEU A 107 15.67 -7.05 -10.44
C LEU A 107 16.94 -7.83 -10.77
N THR A 108 17.34 -7.85 -12.04
CA THR A 108 18.60 -8.45 -12.50
C THR A 108 19.69 -7.42 -12.77
N ASN A 109 19.38 -6.13 -12.65
CA ASN A 109 20.33 -5.06 -12.89
C ASN A 109 21.33 -4.96 -11.73
N ASN A 110 22.61 -4.96 -12.03
CA ASN A 110 23.70 -4.86 -11.04
C ASN A 110 23.68 -3.57 -10.20
N TYR A 111 23.04 -2.53 -10.70
CA TYR A 111 22.86 -1.27 -9.96
C TYR A 111 21.65 -1.29 -9.03
N PHE A 112 20.80 -2.31 -9.12
CA PHE A 112 19.65 -2.49 -8.23
C PHE A 112 20.11 -3.18 -6.95
N THR A 113 20.55 -2.39 -5.97
CA THR A 113 21.04 -2.86 -4.68
C THR A 113 20.11 -2.44 -3.55
N SER A 114 19.96 -3.29 -2.53
CA SER A 114 19.15 -3.02 -1.36
C SER A 114 19.81 -3.59 -0.11
N GLY A 115 19.70 -2.90 1.01
CA GLY A 115 20.16 -3.39 2.31
C GLY A 115 19.21 -4.40 2.95
N LEU A 116 17.93 -4.42 2.53
CA LEU A 116 16.91 -5.32 3.04
C LEU A 116 15.92 -5.67 1.93
N ALA A 117 15.51 -6.93 1.87
CA ALA A 117 14.41 -7.37 1.01
C ALA A 117 13.41 -8.20 1.82
N ILE A 118 12.13 -7.82 1.75
CA ILE A 118 11.01 -8.63 2.28
C ILE A 118 10.40 -9.36 1.11
N VAL A 119 10.38 -10.69 1.19
CA VAL A 119 9.88 -11.56 0.11
C VAL A 119 8.72 -12.39 0.63
N HIS A 120 7.65 -12.44 -0.15
CA HIS A 120 6.45 -13.21 0.17
C HIS A 120 5.88 -13.87 -1.08
N SER A 121 5.51 -15.15 -1.02
CA SER A 121 5.08 -15.92 -2.18
C SER A 121 3.61 -16.37 -2.17
N ARG A 122 2.85 -16.03 -1.14
CA ARG A 122 1.46 -16.47 -0.98
C ARG A 122 0.48 -15.31 -1.03
N PHE A 123 -0.74 -15.59 -1.52
CA PHE A 123 -1.90 -14.73 -1.34
C PHE A 123 -2.61 -15.03 -0.02
N SER A 124 -3.44 -14.11 0.45
CA SER A 124 -4.35 -14.39 1.55
C SER A 124 -5.36 -15.48 1.14
N THR A 125 -5.68 -16.38 2.05
CA THR A 125 -6.47 -17.59 1.77
C THR A 125 -7.92 -17.30 1.35
N ASN A 126 -8.48 -16.17 1.77
CA ASN A 126 -9.90 -15.81 1.58
C ASN A 126 -10.17 -14.88 0.40
N THR A 127 -9.20 -14.67 -0.48
CA THR A 127 -9.38 -13.78 -1.64
C THR A 127 -8.92 -14.47 -2.92
N PHE A 128 -9.64 -14.22 -4.01
CA PHE A 128 -9.12 -14.60 -5.33
C PHE A 128 -7.82 -13.88 -5.61
N PRO A 129 -6.80 -14.57 -6.13
CA PRO A 129 -5.55 -13.94 -6.54
C PRO A 129 -5.80 -12.84 -7.57
N THR A 130 -5.29 -11.64 -7.29
CA THR A 130 -5.25 -10.53 -8.25
C THR A 130 -3.90 -9.84 -8.15
N TRP A 131 -3.53 -9.09 -9.18
CA TRP A 131 -2.27 -8.35 -9.19
C TRP A 131 -2.18 -7.36 -8.01
N SER A 132 -3.28 -6.69 -7.68
CA SER A 132 -3.35 -5.71 -6.59
C SER A 132 -3.20 -6.36 -5.20
N LEU A 133 -3.72 -7.58 -5.02
CA LEU A 133 -3.70 -8.30 -3.75
C LEU A 133 -2.48 -9.22 -3.57
N ALA A 134 -1.58 -9.25 -4.55
CA ALA A 134 -0.28 -9.90 -4.38
C ALA A 134 0.50 -9.23 -3.23
N GLN A 135 1.30 -10.01 -2.54
CA GLN A 135 2.16 -9.54 -1.46
C GLN A 135 3.61 -9.37 -1.92
N PRO A 136 4.43 -8.58 -1.20
CA PRO A 136 4.09 -7.83 0.02
C PRO A 136 3.19 -6.62 -0.26
N PHE A 137 2.53 -6.12 0.79
CA PHE A 137 1.91 -4.81 0.79
C PHE A 137 2.95 -3.72 1.14
N ARG A 138 2.52 -2.49 1.45
CA ARG A 138 3.45 -1.36 1.66
C ARG A 138 4.20 -1.44 2.98
N MET A 139 3.55 -1.95 4.01
CA MET A 139 4.06 -2.01 5.37
C MET A 139 4.18 -3.43 5.88
N VAL A 140 3.37 -4.36 5.38
CA VAL A 140 3.30 -5.72 5.90
C VAL A 140 3.37 -6.78 4.80
N ALA A 141 3.85 -7.97 5.20
CA ALA A 141 3.71 -9.21 4.47
C ALA A 141 3.13 -10.25 5.44
N HIS A 142 1.96 -10.81 5.13
CA HIS A 142 1.20 -11.63 6.06
C HIS A 142 0.35 -12.67 5.34
N ASN A 143 0.46 -13.93 5.72
CA ASN A 143 -0.24 -15.06 5.10
C ASN A 143 -1.67 -15.26 5.55
N GLY A 144 -2.03 -14.73 6.69
CA GLY A 144 -3.13 -15.26 7.45
C GLY A 144 -4.44 -14.55 7.20
N GLU A 145 -5.44 -15.22 7.72
CA GLU A 145 -6.72 -14.63 8.01
C GLU A 145 -6.62 -13.86 9.33
N ILE A 146 -7.31 -12.75 9.40
CA ILE A 146 -7.41 -11.97 10.62
C ILE A 146 -8.80 -12.17 11.20
N ASN A 147 -8.86 -12.89 12.30
CA ASN A 147 -10.09 -13.04 13.05
C ASN A 147 -10.63 -11.66 13.42
N THR A 148 -11.94 -11.52 13.43
CA THR A 148 -12.60 -10.24 13.76
C THR A 148 -12.40 -9.10 12.74
N ILE A 149 -11.77 -9.33 11.59
CA ILE A 149 -11.50 -8.29 10.59
C ILE A 149 -12.74 -7.48 10.20
N ARG A 150 -13.91 -8.13 10.12
CA ARG A 150 -15.17 -7.46 9.78
C ARG A 150 -15.54 -6.41 10.82
N GLY A 151 -15.42 -6.74 12.11
CA GLY A 151 -15.65 -5.80 13.21
C GLY A 151 -14.62 -4.66 13.19
N ASN A 152 -13.35 -5.00 13.00
CA ASN A 152 -12.25 -4.03 12.95
C ASN A 152 -12.41 -3.04 11.81
N ARG A 153 -12.82 -3.50 10.61
CA ARG A 153 -13.16 -2.61 9.49
C ARG A 153 -14.33 -1.70 9.83
N GLY A 154 -15.38 -2.23 10.48
CA GLY A 154 -16.54 -1.45 10.94
C GLY A 154 -16.14 -0.37 11.93
N TRP A 155 -15.33 -0.69 12.92
CA TRP A 155 -14.81 0.27 13.91
C TRP A 155 -13.94 1.34 13.25
N MET A 156 -13.04 0.97 12.34
CA MET A 156 -12.21 1.94 11.64
C MET A 156 -13.05 2.91 10.82
N LYS A 157 -14.03 2.39 10.06
CA LYS A 157 -14.96 3.21 9.29
C LYS A 157 -15.78 4.17 10.17
N ALA A 158 -16.27 3.69 11.31
CA ALA A 158 -17.01 4.54 12.25
C ALA A 158 -16.15 5.67 12.81
N ARG A 159 -14.86 5.40 13.06
CA ARG A 159 -13.92 6.39 13.58
C ARG A 159 -13.48 7.42 12.53
N GLU A 160 -13.51 7.10 11.24
CA GLU A 160 -13.05 8.02 10.19
C GLU A 160 -13.73 9.40 10.27
N SER A 161 -14.98 9.47 10.71
CA SER A 161 -15.74 10.72 10.82
C SER A 161 -15.23 11.65 11.92
N VAL A 162 -14.53 11.11 12.92
CA VAL A 162 -14.04 11.86 14.10
C VAL A 162 -12.51 11.89 14.18
N LEU A 163 -11.82 11.25 13.26
CA LEU A 163 -10.37 11.28 13.23
C LEU A 163 -9.84 12.67 12.86
N SER A 164 -8.81 13.07 13.57
CA SER A 164 -8.02 14.26 13.27
C SER A 164 -6.53 13.91 13.33
N SER A 165 -5.73 14.62 12.57
CA SER A 165 -4.27 14.47 12.59
C SER A 165 -3.62 15.80 12.25
N GLU A 166 -2.80 16.30 13.15
CA GLU A 166 -2.01 17.51 12.91
C GLU A 166 -1.01 17.32 11.77
N THR A 167 -0.50 16.09 11.61
CA THR A 167 0.53 15.75 10.62
C THR A 167 -0.01 15.46 9.23
N LEU A 168 -1.23 14.93 9.13
CA LEU A 168 -1.88 14.57 7.85
C LEU A 168 -2.88 15.61 7.38
N GLY A 169 -3.25 16.57 8.25
CA GLY A 169 -4.26 17.58 7.95
C GLY A 169 -5.67 16.99 7.87
N ASP A 170 -6.45 17.44 6.91
CA ASP A 170 -7.85 17.01 6.78
C ASP A 170 -7.95 15.54 6.33
N ILE A 171 -8.38 14.67 7.24
CA ILE A 171 -8.52 13.23 7.05
C ILE A 171 -9.50 12.90 5.91
N ARG A 172 -10.47 13.76 5.62
CA ARG A 172 -11.42 13.57 4.50
C ARG A 172 -10.71 13.47 3.16
N ASN A 173 -9.54 14.08 3.02
CA ASN A 173 -8.74 14.00 1.79
C ASN A 173 -8.10 12.62 1.54
N ILE A 174 -7.98 11.79 2.59
CA ILE A 174 -7.32 10.48 2.54
C ILE A 174 -8.29 9.33 2.88
N SER A 175 -9.53 9.63 3.23
CA SER A 175 -10.58 8.62 3.43
C SER A 175 -11.09 8.09 2.07
N PRO A 176 -11.48 6.81 2.00
CA PRO A 176 -11.47 5.84 3.08
C PRO A 176 -10.05 5.40 3.42
N ILE A 177 -9.76 5.15 4.71
CA ILE A 177 -8.45 4.65 5.13
C ILE A 177 -8.26 3.24 4.61
N ILE A 178 -9.22 2.35 4.85
CA ILE A 178 -9.25 1.01 4.26
C ILE A 178 -9.97 1.10 2.91
N GLN A 179 -9.26 0.76 1.84
CA GLN A 179 -9.84 0.71 0.51
C GLN A 179 -10.90 -0.41 0.40
N PRO A 180 -11.99 -0.20 -0.35
CA PRO A 180 -12.96 -1.25 -0.61
C PRO A 180 -12.33 -2.47 -1.31
N GLY A 181 -12.86 -3.66 -1.04
CA GLY A 181 -12.42 -4.89 -1.69
C GLY A 181 -11.08 -5.46 -1.22
N MET A 182 -10.46 -4.86 -0.19
CA MET A 182 -9.18 -5.33 0.33
C MET A 182 -9.28 -6.68 1.05
N SER A 183 -8.23 -7.50 0.93
CA SER A 183 -8.03 -8.68 1.78
C SER A 183 -7.82 -8.29 3.25
N ASP A 184 -7.81 -9.26 4.14
CA ASP A 184 -7.55 -9.03 5.56
C ASP A 184 -6.19 -8.36 5.77
N SER A 185 -5.14 -8.94 5.18
CA SER A 185 -3.79 -8.39 5.26
C SER A 185 -3.66 -7.02 4.62
N ALA A 186 -4.34 -6.77 3.50
CA ALA A 186 -4.34 -5.45 2.88
C ALA A 186 -5.09 -4.40 3.71
N SER A 187 -6.14 -4.80 4.42
CA SER A 187 -6.85 -3.91 5.36
C SER A 187 -5.97 -3.56 6.56
N LEU A 188 -5.27 -4.55 7.11
CA LEU A 188 -4.27 -4.34 8.16
C LEU A 188 -3.18 -3.37 7.70
N ASP A 189 -2.61 -3.60 6.51
CA ASP A 189 -1.60 -2.74 5.90
C ASP A 189 -2.05 -1.28 5.80
N ASN A 190 -3.28 -1.05 5.33
CA ASN A 190 -3.83 0.30 5.19
C ASN A 190 -3.92 1.04 6.53
N VAL A 191 -4.38 0.36 7.59
CA VAL A 191 -4.49 0.96 8.93
C VAL A 191 -3.12 1.17 9.56
N PHE A 192 -2.22 0.20 9.40
CA PHE A 192 -0.85 0.31 9.90
C PHE A 192 -0.11 1.48 9.26
N GLU A 193 -0.18 1.61 7.94
CA GLU A 193 0.38 2.74 7.20
C GLU A 193 -0.19 4.07 7.70
N PHE A 194 -1.52 4.15 7.88
CA PHE A 194 -2.18 5.35 8.41
C PHE A 194 -1.63 5.74 9.79
N PHE A 195 -1.50 4.81 10.72
CA PHE A 195 -0.96 5.09 12.05
C PHE A 195 0.47 5.59 12.01
N VAL A 196 1.32 4.96 11.20
CA VAL A 196 2.72 5.40 11.05
C VAL A 196 2.80 6.79 10.41
N MET A 197 2.01 7.05 9.37
CA MET A 197 1.98 8.36 8.71
C MET A 197 1.36 9.44 9.61
N SER A 198 0.47 9.07 10.54
CA SER A 198 -0.04 9.96 11.58
C SER A 198 0.98 10.31 12.66
N GLY A 199 2.13 9.63 12.70
CA GLY A 199 3.22 9.93 13.62
C GLY A 199 3.51 8.88 14.69
N LEU A 200 2.77 7.76 14.72
CA LEU A 200 3.11 6.67 15.62
C LEU A 200 4.41 5.98 15.16
N SER A 201 5.20 5.54 16.11
CA SER A 201 6.34 4.67 15.78
C SER A 201 5.86 3.29 15.32
N LEU A 202 6.66 2.61 14.49
CA LEU A 202 6.33 1.26 14.00
C LEU A 202 6.00 0.27 15.14
N PRO A 203 6.81 0.15 16.21
CA PRO A 203 6.48 -0.75 17.32
C PRO A 203 5.17 -0.38 18.01
N HIS A 204 4.92 0.91 18.25
CA HIS A 204 3.70 1.38 18.91
C HIS A 204 2.45 1.08 18.06
N ALA A 205 2.49 1.38 16.76
CA ALA A 205 1.39 1.05 15.86
C ALA A 205 1.11 -0.46 15.83
N MET A 206 2.16 -1.28 15.81
CA MET A 206 2.02 -2.74 15.83
C MET A 206 1.42 -3.25 17.15
N SER A 207 1.85 -2.72 18.30
CA SER A 207 1.31 -3.10 19.61
C SER A 207 -0.18 -2.78 19.75
N ILE A 208 -0.62 -1.65 19.17
CA ILE A 208 -2.05 -1.29 19.16
C ILE A 208 -2.86 -2.26 18.27
N MET A 209 -2.32 -2.63 17.12
CA MET A 209 -3.04 -3.41 16.13
C MET A 209 -3.03 -4.91 16.41
N ILE A 210 -1.99 -5.40 17.07
CA ILE A 210 -1.81 -6.81 17.41
C ILE A 210 -1.47 -6.90 18.90
N PRO A 211 -2.48 -6.74 19.77
CA PRO A 211 -2.28 -6.86 21.20
C PRO A 211 -1.89 -8.28 21.58
N GLU A 212 -1.17 -8.43 22.68
CA GLU A 212 -0.88 -9.72 23.27
C GLU A 212 -2.19 -10.47 23.60
N SER A 213 -2.16 -11.79 23.44
CA SER A 213 -3.27 -12.59 23.91
C SER A 213 -3.28 -12.61 25.45
N PHE A 214 -4.41 -12.28 26.02
CA PHE A 214 -4.60 -12.27 27.46
C PHE A 214 -5.65 -13.29 27.89
N ASN A 215 -5.45 -13.85 29.04
CA ASN A 215 -6.39 -14.75 29.73
C ASN A 215 -6.09 -14.71 31.23
N ASP A 216 -6.84 -15.47 32.02
CA ASP A 216 -6.67 -15.53 33.48
C ASP A 216 -5.26 -15.94 33.94
N LYS A 217 -4.50 -16.65 33.08
CA LYS A 217 -3.10 -17.06 33.35
C LYS A 217 -2.08 -16.04 32.87
N ASN A 218 -2.47 -15.16 31.95
CA ASN A 218 -1.63 -14.11 31.38
C ASN A 218 -2.43 -12.82 31.28
N PRO A 219 -2.64 -12.11 32.43
CA PRO A 219 -3.36 -10.86 32.45
C PRO A 219 -2.61 -9.77 31.69
N ILE A 220 -3.35 -8.81 31.13
CA ILE A 220 -2.74 -7.64 30.51
C ILE A 220 -1.92 -6.89 31.56
N SER A 221 -0.65 -6.63 31.28
CA SER A 221 0.15 -5.70 32.09
C SER A 221 -0.39 -4.27 31.92
N GLU A 222 -0.54 -3.55 33.02
CA GLU A 222 -0.91 -2.13 33.02
C GLU A 222 0.11 -1.24 32.27
#